data_50e885c9a8365b927558b8055ff51b6d
#
_entry.id   50e885c9a8365b927558b8055ff51b6d
#
_cell.length_a   1.000
_cell.length_b   1.000
_cell.length_c   1.000
_cell.angle_alpha   90.00
_cell.angle_beta   90.00
_cell.angle_gamma   90.00
#
_symmetry.space_group_name_H-M   'P 1'
#
loop_
_entity.id
_entity.type
_entity.pdbx_description
1 polymer ?
#
loop_
_entity_poly.entity_id
_entity_poly.type
_entity_poly.pdbx_seq_one_letter_code
_entity_poly.pdbx_strand_id
1 'polypeptide(L)'
;TKSVSRFARNIMICIGMVRELAELNPPVGVFFESECIFSLNEDSQMALSFQATMAEEESHIRSRSMETSLRMRLDNGIPLTPKLLGYTHDSEGNLIVNPKEAPTVKLAFYMYLYGYSTQQIADIFISLGRKSYLGNIKWTSGSIVQILRNEHHCGDVLTRKTFTPNFR
;
A
#
# COMPACT_ATOMS: atom_id res chain seq x y z
N THR A 1 6.27 -30.60 -7.99
CA THR A 1 5.62 -29.50 -7.23
C THR A 1 4.22 -29.23 -7.80
N LYS A 2 3.35 -28.61 -6.99
CA LYS A 2 1.97 -28.40 -7.39
C LYS A 2 1.81 -27.36 -8.50
N SER A 3 2.55 -26.25 -8.44
CA SER A 3 2.49 -25.18 -9.44
C SER A 3 3.75 -24.32 -9.44
N VAL A 4 3.98 -23.59 -10.52
CA VAL A 4 5.08 -22.60 -10.66
C VAL A 4 5.01 -21.53 -9.56
N SER A 5 3.83 -21.01 -9.29
CA SER A 5 3.62 -19.97 -8.26
C SER A 5 3.86 -20.42 -6.83
N ARG A 6 3.78 -21.74 -6.57
CA ARG A 6 4.12 -22.32 -5.27
C ARG A 6 5.58 -22.70 -5.14
N PHE A 7 6.26 -22.91 -6.26
CA PHE A 7 7.69 -23.22 -6.29
C PHE A 7 8.52 -21.98 -6.01
N ALA A 8 8.19 -20.85 -6.64
CA ALA A 8 8.85 -19.57 -6.37
C ALA A 8 7.86 -18.40 -6.48
N ARG A 9 8.06 -17.37 -5.64
CA ARG A 9 7.26 -16.15 -5.67
C ARG A 9 7.52 -15.28 -6.89
N ASN A 10 8.67 -15.45 -7.51
CA ASN A 10 9.09 -14.74 -8.72
C ASN A 10 9.46 -15.78 -9.77
N ILE A 11 8.90 -15.64 -10.97
CA ILE A 11 9.11 -16.60 -12.06
C ILE A 11 10.56 -16.60 -12.57
N MET A 12 11.27 -15.46 -12.49
CA MET A 12 12.70 -15.39 -12.83
C MET A 12 13.55 -16.25 -11.89
N ILE A 13 13.22 -16.23 -10.60
CA ILE A 13 13.86 -17.09 -9.59
C ILE A 13 13.54 -18.55 -9.89
N CYS A 14 12.28 -18.86 -10.25
CA CYS A 14 11.87 -20.20 -10.64
C CYS A 14 12.73 -20.74 -11.80
N ILE A 15 12.89 -19.94 -12.86
CA ILE A 15 13.70 -20.32 -14.04
C ILE A 15 15.16 -20.52 -13.65
N GLY A 16 15.74 -19.65 -12.82
CA GLY A 16 17.10 -19.79 -12.32
C GLY A 16 17.30 -21.12 -11.57
N MET A 17 16.43 -21.39 -10.59
CA MET A 17 16.48 -22.64 -9.81
C MET A 17 16.28 -23.89 -10.67
N VAL A 18 15.38 -23.84 -11.64
CA VAL A 18 15.14 -24.96 -12.57
C VAL A 18 16.37 -25.23 -13.43
N ARG A 19 17.07 -24.19 -13.91
CA ARG A 19 18.32 -24.32 -14.66
C ARG A 19 19.44 -24.88 -13.78
N GLU A 20 19.63 -24.39 -12.58
CA GLU A 20 20.60 -24.91 -11.63
C GLU A 20 20.37 -26.39 -11.34
N LEU A 21 19.12 -26.82 -11.17
CA LEU A 21 18.75 -28.22 -10.96
C LEU A 21 19.04 -29.10 -12.19
N ALA A 22 18.84 -28.56 -13.38
CA ALA A 22 19.11 -29.25 -14.64
C ALA A 22 20.62 -29.43 -14.90
N GLU A 23 21.47 -28.56 -14.36
CA GLU A 23 22.93 -28.60 -14.48
C GLU A 23 23.59 -29.58 -13.48
N LEU A 24 22.83 -30.12 -12.52
CA LEU A 24 23.34 -31.12 -11.58
C LEU A 24 23.69 -32.44 -12.27
N ASN A 25 24.55 -33.23 -11.65
CA ASN A 25 24.92 -34.55 -12.14
C ASN A 25 24.58 -35.63 -11.10
N PRO A 26 23.50 -36.42 -11.30
CA PRO A 26 22.57 -36.44 -12.44
C PRO A 26 21.63 -35.24 -12.47
N PRO A 27 21.11 -34.84 -13.65
CA PRO A 27 20.16 -33.74 -13.79
C PRO A 27 18.86 -33.97 -13.01
N VAL A 28 18.38 -32.96 -12.30
CA VAL A 28 17.14 -33.03 -11.53
C VAL A 28 16.04 -32.25 -12.21
N GLY A 29 14.98 -32.95 -12.66
CA GLY A 29 13.82 -32.34 -13.27
C GLY A 29 12.74 -31.98 -12.24
N VAL A 30 12.04 -30.87 -12.47
CA VAL A 30 10.88 -30.43 -11.69
C VAL A 30 9.62 -30.62 -12.53
N PHE A 31 8.63 -31.34 -12.00
CA PHE A 31 7.33 -31.44 -12.62
C PHE A 31 6.33 -30.50 -11.94
N PHE A 32 5.71 -29.61 -12.73
CA PHE A 32 4.67 -28.68 -12.30
C PHE A 32 3.32 -29.28 -12.68
N GLU A 33 2.59 -29.79 -11.67
CA GLU A 33 1.36 -30.56 -11.87
C GLU A 33 0.22 -29.72 -12.49
N SER A 34 0.04 -28.49 -12.02
CA SER A 34 -1.05 -27.61 -12.48
C SER A 34 -0.86 -27.17 -13.92
N GLU A 35 0.37 -26.94 -14.33
CA GLU A 35 0.74 -26.48 -15.67
C GLU A 35 1.08 -27.64 -16.62
N CYS A 36 1.19 -28.87 -16.09
CA CYS A 36 1.63 -30.07 -16.82
C CYS A 36 2.99 -29.89 -17.52
N ILE A 37 3.91 -29.17 -16.89
CA ILE A 37 5.24 -28.84 -17.41
C ILE A 37 6.31 -29.67 -16.71
N PHE A 38 7.20 -30.32 -17.50
CA PHE A 38 8.39 -30.98 -16.97
C PHE A 38 9.65 -30.22 -17.39
N SER A 39 10.42 -29.73 -16.43
CA SER A 39 11.47 -28.74 -16.65
C SER A 39 12.65 -29.18 -17.52
N LEU A 40 12.90 -30.49 -17.68
CA LEU A 40 13.98 -31.01 -18.53
C LEU A 40 13.61 -31.12 -20.01
N ASN A 41 12.34 -30.91 -20.38
CA ASN A 41 11.93 -30.88 -21.78
C ASN A 41 12.26 -29.51 -22.40
N GLU A 42 12.80 -29.48 -23.62
CA GLU A 42 13.13 -28.23 -24.33
C GLU A 42 11.90 -27.32 -24.53
N ASP A 43 10.76 -27.89 -24.90
CA ASP A 43 9.49 -27.15 -25.04
C ASP A 43 9.04 -26.51 -23.71
N SER A 44 9.37 -27.14 -22.60
CA SER A 44 9.02 -26.64 -21.27
C SER A 44 9.84 -25.44 -20.84
N GLN A 45 11.10 -25.36 -21.26
CA GLN A 45 11.93 -24.18 -21.01
C GLN A 45 11.40 -22.95 -21.77
N MET A 46 10.94 -23.17 -23.01
CA MET A 46 10.30 -22.11 -23.80
C MET A 46 8.99 -21.67 -23.16
N ALA A 47 8.15 -22.59 -22.71
CA ALA A 47 6.89 -22.30 -22.02
C ALA A 47 7.11 -21.52 -20.71
N LEU A 48 8.08 -21.90 -19.89
CA LEU A 48 8.44 -21.19 -18.66
C LEU A 48 8.97 -19.79 -18.95
N SER A 49 9.80 -19.62 -19.98
CA SER A 49 10.31 -18.31 -20.40
C SER A 49 9.20 -17.40 -20.89
N PHE A 50 8.24 -17.94 -21.66
CA PHE A 50 7.07 -17.21 -22.12
C PHE A 50 6.18 -16.78 -20.96
N GLN A 51 5.92 -17.66 -19.99
CA GLN A 51 5.18 -17.31 -18.77
C GLN A 51 5.89 -16.22 -17.96
N ALA A 52 7.23 -16.21 -17.92
CA ALA A 52 8.00 -15.16 -17.26
C ALA A 52 7.76 -13.80 -17.91
N THR A 53 7.86 -13.75 -19.24
CA THR A 53 7.63 -12.52 -20.01
C THR A 53 6.20 -12.02 -19.82
N MET A 54 5.21 -12.91 -19.87
CA MET A 54 3.81 -12.55 -19.65
C MET A 54 3.55 -11.99 -18.24
N ALA A 55 4.15 -12.59 -17.19
CA ALA A 55 4.01 -12.12 -15.83
C ALA A 55 4.66 -10.74 -15.61
N GLU A 56 5.80 -10.48 -16.27
CA GLU A 56 6.48 -9.19 -16.23
C GLU A 56 5.65 -8.11 -16.96
N GLU A 57 5.16 -8.42 -18.16
CA GLU A 57 4.25 -7.54 -18.91
C GLU A 57 2.96 -7.24 -18.13
N GLU A 58 2.34 -8.23 -17.49
CA GLU A 58 1.15 -8.04 -16.67
C GLU A 58 1.43 -7.08 -15.51
N SER A 59 2.60 -7.20 -14.86
CA SER A 59 3.03 -6.28 -13.80
C SER A 59 3.19 -4.86 -14.31
N HIS A 60 3.80 -4.67 -15.48
CA HIS A 60 3.96 -3.36 -16.12
C HIS A 60 2.62 -2.75 -16.54
N ILE A 61 1.73 -3.53 -17.13
CA ILE A 61 0.37 -3.08 -17.51
C ILE A 61 -0.40 -2.64 -16.28
N ARG A 62 -0.35 -3.42 -15.19
CA ARG A 62 -1.03 -3.12 -13.92
C ARG A 62 -0.51 -1.83 -13.30
N SER A 63 0.81 -1.62 -13.33
CA SER A 63 1.44 -0.39 -12.84
C SER A 63 1.02 0.84 -13.67
N ARG A 64 1.06 0.75 -15.01
CA ARG A 64 0.62 1.82 -15.91
C ARG A 64 -0.87 2.14 -15.74
N SER A 65 -1.71 1.12 -15.60
CA SER A 65 -3.15 1.30 -15.37
C SER A 65 -3.42 2.04 -14.07
N MET A 66 -2.70 1.68 -12.99
CA MET A 66 -2.80 2.37 -11.70
C MET A 66 -2.33 3.83 -11.81
N GLU A 67 -1.22 4.09 -12.48
CA GLU A 67 -0.71 5.45 -12.70
C GLU A 67 -1.71 6.30 -13.50
N THR A 68 -2.27 5.75 -14.59
CA THR A 68 -3.28 6.43 -15.40
C THR A 68 -4.53 6.74 -14.60
N SER A 69 -5.01 5.78 -13.79
CA SER A 69 -6.17 5.97 -12.91
C SER A 69 -5.93 7.06 -11.86
N LEU A 70 -4.73 7.08 -11.25
CA LEU A 70 -4.33 8.14 -10.33
C LEU A 70 -4.28 9.51 -11.01
N ARG A 71 -3.71 9.57 -12.22
CA ARG A 71 -3.61 10.80 -12.99
C ARG A 71 -5.00 11.35 -13.32
N MET A 72 -5.90 10.52 -13.85
CA MET A 72 -7.28 10.93 -14.16
C MET A 72 -8.02 11.46 -12.93
N ARG A 73 -7.83 10.86 -11.75
CA ARG A 73 -8.42 11.36 -10.50
C ARG A 73 -7.89 12.72 -10.12
N LEU A 74 -6.57 12.91 -10.20
CA LEU A 74 -5.93 14.21 -9.89
C LEU A 74 -6.36 15.30 -10.88
N ASP A 75 -6.45 14.97 -12.17
CA ASP A 75 -6.89 15.90 -13.22
C ASP A 75 -8.37 16.33 -13.00
N ASN A 76 -9.19 15.43 -12.43
CA ASN A 76 -10.56 15.72 -12.03
C ASN A 76 -10.68 16.37 -10.63
N GLY A 77 -9.56 16.70 -9.99
CA GLY A 77 -9.56 17.32 -8.67
C GLY A 77 -9.95 16.40 -7.52
N ILE A 78 -9.96 15.07 -7.73
CA ILE A 78 -10.30 14.07 -6.71
C ILE A 78 -9.01 13.46 -6.15
N PRO A 79 -8.43 14.01 -5.08
CA PRO A 79 -7.24 13.46 -4.47
C PRO A 79 -7.53 12.15 -3.72
N LEU A 80 -6.59 11.22 -3.75
CA LEU A 80 -6.62 10.05 -2.87
C LEU A 80 -6.17 10.47 -1.48
N THR A 81 -7.13 10.73 -0.61
CA THR A 81 -6.84 11.05 0.78
C THR A 81 -7.09 9.81 1.65
N PRO A 82 -6.17 9.47 2.57
CA PRO A 82 -6.41 8.41 3.54
C PRO A 82 -7.53 8.81 4.52
N LYS A 83 -8.03 7.86 5.28
CA LYS A 83 -8.93 8.15 6.40
C LYS A 83 -8.25 9.14 7.36
N LEU A 84 -8.91 10.25 7.60
CA LEU A 84 -8.41 11.36 8.41
C LEU A 84 -9.39 11.65 9.54
N LEU A 85 -8.90 11.82 10.76
CA LEU A 85 -9.75 12.18 11.89
C LEU A 85 -10.41 13.55 11.64
N GLY A 86 -11.69 13.64 11.89
CA GLY A 86 -12.47 14.86 11.67
C GLY A 86 -13.07 14.98 10.28
N TYR A 87 -12.79 14.03 9.37
CA TYR A 87 -13.31 14.03 8.02
C TYR A 87 -13.89 12.65 7.65
N THR A 88 -14.79 12.66 6.70
CA THR A 88 -15.30 11.48 6.01
C THR A 88 -15.31 11.75 4.51
N HIS A 89 -15.53 10.75 3.67
CA HIS A 89 -15.66 10.91 2.23
C HIS A 89 -17.14 10.88 1.83
N ASP A 90 -17.49 11.74 0.90
CA ASP A 90 -18.79 11.66 0.22
C ASP A 90 -18.79 10.55 -0.86
N SER A 91 -19.92 10.42 -1.59
CA SER A 91 -20.07 9.46 -2.67
C SER A 91 -19.13 9.70 -3.86
N GLU A 92 -18.62 10.90 -4.01
CA GLU A 92 -17.71 11.32 -5.07
C GLU A 92 -16.23 11.18 -4.66
N GLY A 93 -15.96 10.93 -3.36
CA GLY A 93 -14.63 10.80 -2.81
C GLY A 93 -14.02 12.10 -2.26
N ASN A 94 -14.81 13.18 -2.16
CA ASN A 94 -14.37 14.42 -1.57
C ASN A 94 -14.37 14.34 -0.04
N LEU A 95 -13.45 15.07 0.60
CA LEU A 95 -13.40 15.18 2.06
C LEU A 95 -14.48 16.11 2.56
N ILE A 96 -15.36 15.60 3.41
CA ILE A 96 -16.37 16.39 4.13
C ILE A 96 -16.12 16.32 5.63
N VAL A 97 -16.41 17.38 6.36
CA VAL A 97 -16.21 17.46 7.81
C VAL A 97 -17.13 16.46 8.52
N ASN A 98 -16.55 15.61 9.35
CA ASN A 98 -17.31 14.70 10.23
C ASN A 98 -17.67 15.44 11.54
N PRO A 99 -18.96 15.76 11.78
CA PRO A 99 -19.36 16.56 12.96
C PRO A 99 -19.10 15.85 14.29
N LYS A 100 -18.98 14.52 14.31
CA LYS A 100 -18.69 13.75 15.53
C LYS A 100 -17.21 13.77 15.92
N GLU A 101 -16.32 13.86 14.94
CA GLU A 101 -14.87 13.79 15.12
C GLU A 101 -14.19 15.17 15.11
N ALA A 102 -14.72 16.11 14.32
CA ALA A 102 -14.17 17.45 14.18
C ALA A 102 -13.92 18.17 15.52
N PRO A 103 -14.79 18.06 16.56
CA PRO A 103 -14.52 18.66 17.87
C PRO A 103 -13.24 18.13 18.54
N THR A 104 -12.87 16.86 18.30
CA THR A 104 -11.64 16.28 18.85
C THR A 104 -10.41 16.89 18.21
N VAL A 105 -10.44 17.11 16.89
CA VAL A 105 -9.37 17.77 16.15
C VAL A 105 -9.22 19.22 16.62
N LYS A 106 -10.33 19.97 16.68
CA LYS A 106 -10.31 21.37 17.17
C LYS A 106 -9.73 21.45 18.58
N LEU A 107 -10.13 20.54 19.45
CA LEU A 107 -9.63 20.51 20.83
C LEU A 107 -8.10 20.29 20.86
N ALA A 108 -7.54 19.42 20.02
CA ALA A 108 -6.09 19.22 19.93
C ALA A 108 -5.35 20.52 19.58
N PHE A 109 -5.85 21.27 18.58
CA PHE A 109 -5.27 22.55 18.19
C PHE A 109 -5.38 23.60 19.30
N TYR A 110 -6.55 23.76 19.94
CA TYR A 110 -6.73 24.72 21.03
C TYR A 110 -5.82 24.41 22.21
N MET A 111 -5.76 23.15 22.66
CA MET A 111 -4.89 22.78 23.77
C MET A 111 -3.42 23.05 23.46
N TYR A 112 -2.98 22.75 22.23
CA TYR A 112 -1.61 23.03 21.81
C TYR A 112 -1.31 24.54 21.82
N LEU A 113 -2.23 25.38 21.33
CA LEU A 113 -2.11 26.83 21.36
C LEU A 113 -2.10 27.39 22.79
N TYR A 114 -2.78 26.75 23.75
CA TYR A 114 -2.73 27.10 25.16
C TYR A 114 -1.48 26.58 25.90
N GLY A 115 -0.53 25.95 25.18
CA GLY A 115 0.76 25.54 25.71
C GLY A 115 0.81 24.13 26.30
N TYR A 116 -0.22 23.30 26.09
CA TYR A 116 -0.16 21.91 26.50
C TYR A 116 0.82 21.14 25.60
N SER A 117 1.64 20.29 26.20
CA SER A 117 2.50 19.39 25.45
C SER A 117 1.68 18.31 24.74
N THR A 118 2.21 17.77 23.65
CA THR A 118 1.54 16.70 22.87
C THR A 118 1.28 15.45 23.69
N GLN A 119 2.10 15.17 24.72
CA GLN A 119 1.87 14.06 25.65
C GLN A 119 0.68 14.35 26.57
N GLN A 120 0.61 15.55 27.15
CA GLN A 120 -0.53 15.96 27.99
C GLN A 120 -1.85 15.92 27.21
N ILE A 121 -1.85 16.34 25.95
CA ILE A 121 -3.03 16.27 25.08
C ILE A 121 -3.46 14.80 24.88
N ALA A 122 -2.49 13.92 24.62
CA ALA A 122 -2.78 12.48 24.45
C ALA A 122 -3.40 11.87 25.73
N ASP A 123 -2.84 12.19 26.90
CA ASP A 123 -3.32 11.68 28.20
C ASP A 123 -4.76 12.20 28.50
N ILE A 124 -5.03 13.46 28.18
CA ILE A 124 -6.36 14.05 28.33
C ILE A 124 -7.35 13.40 27.35
N PHE A 125 -6.95 13.11 26.11
CA PHE A 125 -7.82 12.43 25.15
C PHE A 125 -8.17 11.01 25.60
N ILE A 126 -7.23 10.30 26.23
CA ILE A 126 -7.47 9.00 26.83
C ILE A 126 -8.46 9.12 27.99
N SER A 127 -8.26 10.08 28.90
CA SER A 127 -9.14 10.29 30.06
C SER A 127 -10.56 10.69 29.68
N LEU A 128 -10.72 11.47 28.58
CA LEU A 128 -12.01 11.84 28.00
C LEU A 128 -12.66 10.76 27.14
N GLY A 129 -12.02 9.62 26.96
CA GLY A 129 -12.53 8.53 26.10
C GLY A 129 -12.64 8.92 24.61
N ARG A 130 -11.83 9.90 24.14
CA ARG A 130 -11.86 10.31 22.74
C ARG A 130 -11.34 9.21 21.85
N LYS A 131 -12.09 8.91 20.79
CA LYS A 131 -11.70 7.89 19.81
C LYS A 131 -10.78 8.45 18.74
N SER A 132 -9.75 7.68 18.37
CA SER A 132 -8.89 7.96 17.22
C SER A 132 -9.63 7.64 15.90
N TYR A 133 -9.02 7.94 14.76
CA TYR A 133 -9.54 7.57 13.42
C TYR A 133 -9.73 6.05 13.23
N LEU A 134 -9.05 5.22 14.05
CA LEU A 134 -9.22 3.76 14.07
C LEU A 134 -10.39 3.31 14.98
N GLY A 135 -11.07 4.25 15.64
CA GLY A 135 -12.18 3.96 16.56
C GLY A 135 -11.77 3.48 17.94
N ASN A 136 -10.48 3.42 18.25
CA ASN A 136 -9.93 3.05 19.55
C ASN A 136 -9.55 4.28 20.38
N ILE A 137 -9.36 4.08 21.71
CA ILE A 137 -8.97 5.14 22.67
C ILE A 137 -7.45 5.02 22.93
N LYS A 138 -6.66 4.87 21.88
CA LYS A 138 -5.19 4.84 22.00
C LYS A 138 -4.61 6.12 21.40
N TRP A 139 -4.02 6.93 22.26
CA TRP A 139 -3.37 8.17 21.89
C TRP A 139 -1.91 8.16 22.33
N THR A 140 -1.06 8.73 21.52
CA THR A 140 0.37 8.92 21.79
C THR A 140 0.76 10.34 21.40
N SER A 141 1.84 10.84 21.95
CA SER A 141 2.41 12.14 21.53
C SER A 141 2.60 12.19 20.00
N GLY A 142 3.06 11.11 19.38
CA GLY A 142 3.21 11.02 17.92
C GLY A 142 1.89 11.16 17.14
N SER A 143 0.78 10.58 17.66
CA SER A 143 -0.52 10.73 17.01
C SER A 143 -1.06 12.16 17.08
N ILE A 144 -0.80 12.88 18.16
CA ILE A 144 -1.15 14.30 18.29
C ILE A 144 -0.29 15.15 17.33
N VAL A 145 1.02 14.89 17.26
CA VAL A 145 1.91 15.57 16.29
C VAL A 145 1.44 15.37 14.86
N GLN A 146 0.99 14.15 14.49
CA GLN A 146 0.45 13.89 13.16
C GLN A 146 -0.81 14.72 12.86
N ILE A 147 -1.71 14.90 13.83
CA ILE A 147 -2.88 15.79 13.65
C ILE A 147 -2.44 17.23 13.45
N LEU A 148 -1.56 17.74 14.32
CA LEU A 148 -1.13 19.15 14.28
C LEU A 148 -0.33 19.51 13.02
N ARG A 149 0.39 18.54 12.42
CA ARG A 149 1.20 18.74 11.22
C ARG A 149 0.47 18.42 9.92
N ASN A 150 -0.75 17.93 10.00
CA ASN A 150 -1.45 17.49 8.80
C ASN A 150 -2.05 18.68 8.05
N GLU A 151 -1.59 18.94 6.84
CA GLU A 151 -2.00 20.03 5.96
C GLU A 151 -3.49 20.02 5.61
N HIS A 152 -4.12 18.84 5.62
CA HIS A 152 -5.57 18.73 5.33
C HIS A 152 -6.42 19.51 6.34
N HIS A 153 -5.94 19.73 7.57
CA HIS A 153 -6.64 20.53 8.57
C HIS A 153 -6.57 22.04 8.31
N CYS A 154 -5.65 22.46 7.40
CA CYS A 154 -5.57 23.84 6.91
C CYS A 154 -6.33 24.03 5.60
N GLY A 155 -6.91 22.96 5.03
CA GLY A 155 -7.61 22.98 3.74
C GLY A 155 -6.71 22.64 2.54
N ASP A 156 -5.44 22.35 2.78
CA ASP A 156 -4.49 22.00 1.71
C ASP A 156 -4.47 20.50 1.46
N VAL A 157 -4.30 20.11 0.20
CA VAL A 157 -4.12 18.70 -0.19
C VAL A 157 -2.80 18.54 -0.93
N LEU A 158 -1.78 18.05 -0.25
CA LEU A 158 -0.49 17.76 -0.85
C LEU A 158 -0.43 16.28 -1.29
N THR A 159 -0.37 16.08 -2.60
CA THR A 159 -0.26 14.76 -3.22
C THR A 159 1.18 14.47 -3.65
N ARG A 160 1.50 13.19 -3.90
CA ARG A 160 2.82 12.75 -4.38
C ARG A 160 3.99 13.20 -3.51
N LYS A 161 3.84 13.11 -2.19
CA LYS A 161 4.91 13.44 -1.21
C LYS A 161 6.18 12.58 -1.35
N THR A 162 6.03 11.39 -1.92
CA THR A 162 7.14 10.46 -2.15
C THR A 162 7.17 10.03 -3.61
N PHE A 163 8.35 9.84 -4.14
CA PHE A 163 8.58 9.34 -5.49
C PHE A 163 9.54 8.15 -5.45
N THR A 164 9.17 7.06 -6.10
CA THR A 164 10.04 5.89 -6.26
C THR A 164 10.55 5.88 -7.68
N PRO A 165 11.84 6.15 -7.95
CA PRO A 165 12.37 6.32 -9.29
C PRO A 165 12.39 5.02 -10.11
N ASN A 166 12.49 3.87 -9.45
CA ASN A 166 12.51 2.56 -10.11
C ASN A 166 11.50 1.64 -9.45
N PHE A 167 10.49 1.27 -10.19
CA PHE A 167 9.58 0.20 -9.84
C PHE A 167 10.20 -1.13 -10.31
N ARG A 168 10.63 -1.95 -9.37
CA ARG A 168 11.00 -3.35 -9.64
C ARG A 168 9.86 -4.26 -9.25
#